data_b79ef119baf5c1e890dc93893b349303
#
_entry.id   b79ef119baf5c1e890dc93893b349303
#
_cell.length_a   1.000
_cell.length_b   1.000
_cell.length_c   1.000
_cell.angle_alpha   90.00
_cell.angle_beta   90.00
_cell.angle_gamma   90.00
#
_symmetry.space_group_name_H-M   'P 1'
#
loop_
_entity.id
_entity.type
_entity.pdbx_description
1 polymer ?
#
loop_
_entity_poly.entity_id
_entity_poly.type
_entity_poly.pdbx_seq_one_letter_code
_entity_poly.pdbx_strand_id
1 'polypeptide(L)'
;MSKTNIIIAVSVFAVISAVLLFVFNRHSRIPNDFAIRYPFNKALFPPEFPAPSFEWTTEVKNNGSWEVLLETANGKYSIHEVLKGNRWTPSESKWDSLKVLSDFGKIWFRLSREGGARTEKIVLSVSRDSVGAPVLYRQMPIPFIIAERRLDSMNFMLINLGSKSKPHTAMKGFPVCGNCHSFSGDGNNIGLDLDAGLRDKGGYFISPISDTIMFNKENFMSWSRIEKKRTFGLFSKLSPDGRYVVTTVRDRVIMKNFPVNPVENIVFSQLFFPVNGHLAVYDRQEKILKELPGANLEEYVQSNATWTPDGKYIVYSRAAALPRDSNIYEINVQDQDLIDQYVSRKKSFKYDLYIIPFNNGNGGEAKPVRGASGNGKSNYFPAVSPDGKWLVFCQAENFMLLMPDSRMYIVPIGGGKARELRGNLSRMNSWHAWSPNSRWIVYASKGMSLYTDMFLAHIDENGEDAIPVLVEKARVPYRVINYPEFVNRKAGYTFNMKYDYVELAHIKRAVADRDYEKARELFGRLEDQNPFFFSEDCTELSDMLKTMGLASESEKYAEMAKHTINSNVFDQE
;
A
#
# COMPACT_ATOMS: atom_id res chain seq x y z
N MET A 1 -9.34 -31.02 -8.97
CA MET A 1 -8.23 -31.38 -8.04
C MET A 1 -8.59 -32.69 -7.35
N SER A 2 -7.70 -33.68 -7.33
CA SER A 2 -7.97 -34.97 -6.68
C SER A 2 -8.05 -34.79 -5.16
N LYS A 3 -8.81 -35.68 -4.47
CA LYS A 3 -8.90 -35.69 -2.99
C LYS A 3 -7.53 -35.69 -2.31
N THR A 4 -6.53 -36.29 -2.95
CA THR A 4 -5.13 -36.36 -2.49
C THR A 4 -4.47 -34.98 -2.46
N ASN A 5 -4.73 -34.11 -3.43
CA ASN A 5 -4.17 -32.75 -3.47
C ASN A 5 -4.79 -31.82 -2.40
N ILE A 6 -6.03 -32.09 -1.99
CA ILE A 6 -6.71 -31.35 -0.92
C ILE A 6 -6.13 -31.78 0.44
N ILE A 7 -5.88 -33.07 0.65
CA ILE A 7 -5.29 -33.61 1.89
C ILE A 7 -3.86 -33.10 2.07
N ILE A 8 -3.06 -33.06 1.00
CA ILE A 8 -1.70 -32.50 1.05
C ILE A 8 -1.73 -31.00 1.36
N ALA A 9 -2.65 -30.24 0.76
CA ALA A 9 -2.80 -28.82 1.05
C ALA A 9 -3.20 -28.56 2.51
N VAL A 10 -4.12 -29.35 3.08
CA VAL A 10 -4.57 -29.22 4.48
C VAL A 10 -3.46 -29.65 5.44
N SER A 11 -2.70 -30.69 5.12
CA SER A 11 -1.58 -31.16 5.96
C SER A 11 -0.41 -30.19 5.96
N VAL A 12 -0.08 -29.57 4.82
CA VAL A 12 0.92 -28.52 4.72
C VAL A 12 0.48 -27.28 5.50
N PHE A 13 -0.80 -26.93 5.47
CA PHE A 13 -1.34 -25.81 6.25
C PHE A 13 -1.29 -26.06 7.78
N ALA A 14 -1.57 -27.27 8.23
CA ALA A 14 -1.48 -27.62 9.66
C ALA A 14 -0.03 -27.55 10.18
N VAL A 15 0.93 -28.01 9.38
CA VAL A 15 2.37 -27.94 9.71
C VAL A 15 2.86 -26.48 9.71
N ILE A 16 2.42 -25.67 8.75
CA ILE A 16 2.75 -24.23 8.70
C ILE A 16 2.20 -23.51 9.92
N SER A 17 0.99 -23.81 10.34
CA SER A 17 0.39 -23.21 11.56
C SER A 17 1.15 -23.63 12.83
N ALA A 18 1.61 -24.88 12.92
CA ALA A 18 2.37 -25.37 14.06
C ALA A 18 3.80 -24.80 14.12
N VAL A 19 4.47 -24.65 12.97
CA VAL A 19 5.80 -24.04 12.87
C VAL A 19 5.73 -22.53 13.13
N LEU A 20 4.67 -21.86 12.68
CA LEU A 20 4.43 -20.45 12.99
C LEU A 20 4.26 -20.21 14.49
N LEU A 21 3.52 -21.06 15.18
CA LEU A 21 3.41 -21.02 16.65
C LEU A 21 4.77 -21.27 17.32
N PHE A 22 5.61 -22.14 16.76
CA PHE A 22 6.91 -22.50 17.34
C PHE A 22 7.98 -21.41 17.13
N VAL A 23 8.02 -20.77 15.98
CA VAL A 23 8.97 -19.67 15.68
C VAL A 23 8.60 -18.39 16.44
N PHE A 24 7.31 -18.13 16.65
CA PHE A 24 6.87 -17.02 17.50
C PHE A 24 7.21 -17.22 18.99
N ASN A 25 7.29 -18.47 19.47
CA ASN A 25 7.56 -18.76 20.87
C ASN A 25 9.06 -18.73 21.25
N ARG A 26 10.00 -18.63 20.32
CA ARG A 26 11.43 -18.70 20.66
C ARG A 26 12.08 -17.40 21.15
N HIS A 27 11.38 -16.26 21.13
CA HIS A 27 12.01 -14.94 21.42
C HIS A 27 11.44 -14.15 22.59
N SER A 28 10.57 -14.73 23.42
CA SER A 28 10.31 -14.16 24.75
C SER A 28 9.95 -15.28 25.71
N ARG A 29 10.87 -15.66 26.60
CA ARG A 29 10.48 -16.23 27.88
C ARG A 29 9.59 -15.16 28.52
N ILE A 30 8.26 -15.37 28.51
CA ILE A 30 7.33 -14.58 29.28
C ILE A 30 7.63 -14.98 30.74
N PRO A 31 8.22 -14.09 31.56
CA PRO A 31 8.53 -14.45 32.94
C PRO A 31 7.27 -14.70 33.77
N ASN A 32 6.11 -14.68 33.15
CA ASN A 32 4.81 -14.52 33.73
C ASN A 32 3.78 -15.42 33.06
N ASP A 33 2.86 -16.00 33.77
CA ASP A 33 1.77 -16.87 33.34
C ASP A 33 0.90 -16.30 32.19
N PHE A 34 0.83 -14.98 32.04
CA PHE A 34 0.02 -14.29 31.04
C PHE A 34 0.52 -12.87 30.82
N ALA A 35 0.21 -12.31 29.63
CA ALA A 35 0.53 -10.93 29.28
C ALA A 35 -0.54 -10.36 28.34
N ILE A 36 -0.92 -9.10 28.52
CA ILE A 36 -1.82 -8.37 27.64
C ILE A 36 -1.07 -8.13 26.32
N ARG A 37 -1.67 -8.59 25.21
CA ARG A 37 -1.14 -8.48 23.87
C ARG A 37 -1.66 -7.22 23.15
N TYR A 38 -2.94 -6.94 23.31
CA TYR A 38 -3.64 -5.80 22.71
C TYR A 38 -4.84 -5.42 23.59
N PRO A 39 -5.21 -4.13 23.71
CA PRO A 39 -4.53 -2.95 23.18
C PRO A 39 -3.13 -2.74 23.76
N PHE A 40 -2.29 -1.98 23.02
CA PHE A 40 -0.97 -1.64 23.53
C PHE A 40 -1.05 -0.68 24.73
N ASN A 41 -0.14 -0.83 25.67
CA ASN A 41 -0.09 0.09 26.82
C ASN A 41 0.17 1.53 26.33
N LYS A 42 -0.60 2.50 26.81
CA LYS A 42 -0.62 3.91 26.41
C LYS A 42 -1.19 4.17 25.01
N ALA A 43 -1.94 3.22 24.43
CA ALA A 43 -2.63 3.43 23.17
C ALA A 43 -3.61 4.61 23.27
N LEU A 44 -3.64 5.45 22.22
CA LEU A 44 -4.52 6.61 22.12
C LEU A 44 -5.57 6.37 21.04
N PHE A 45 -6.83 6.31 21.43
CA PHE A 45 -7.97 6.05 20.54
C PHE A 45 -8.58 7.34 20.02
N PRO A 46 -9.02 7.38 18.73
CA PRO A 46 -9.92 8.44 18.27
C PRO A 46 -11.25 8.42 19.06
N PRO A 47 -11.92 9.56 19.24
CA PRO A 47 -13.18 9.61 20.00
C PRO A 47 -14.31 8.78 19.37
N GLU A 48 -14.34 8.68 18.03
CA GLU A 48 -15.31 7.89 17.28
C GLU A 48 -14.96 6.40 17.17
N PHE A 49 -13.80 5.95 17.66
CA PHE A 49 -13.34 4.58 17.43
C PHE A 49 -14.23 3.55 18.13
N PRO A 50 -14.61 2.43 17.46
CA PRO A 50 -15.42 1.38 18.04
C PRO A 50 -14.69 0.65 19.18
N ALA A 51 -15.43 -0.11 19.97
CA ALA A 51 -14.89 -0.90 21.05
C ALA A 51 -13.77 -1.83 20.57
N PRO A 52 -12.53 -1.71 21.14
CA PRO A 52 -11.45 -2.60 20.79
C PRO A 52 -11.61 -3.97 21.45
N SER A 53 -11.02 -4.99 20.83
CA SER A 53 -10.84 -6.26 21.52
C SER A 53 -9.64 -6.17 22.46
N PHE A 54 -9.77 -6.75 23.64
CA PHE A 54 -8.67 -6.97 24.58
C PHE A 54 -8.21 -8.41 24.44
N GLU A 55 -6.94 -8.61 24.10
CA GLU A 55 -6.34 -9.92 23.84
C GLU A 55 -5.13 -10.12 24.77
N TRP A 56 -4.98 -11.34 25.28
CA TRP A 56 -3.82 -11.73 26.09
C TRP A 56 -3.31 -13.11 25.74
N THR A 57 -2.05 -13.36 26.06
CA THR A 57 -1.42 -14.67 25.95
C THR A 57 -1.43 -15.35 27.30
N THR A 58 -1.47 -16.68 27.32
CA THR A 58 -1.33 -17.50 28.51
C THR A 58 -0.63 -18.81 28.18
N GLU A 59 0.28 -19.27 29.02
CA GLU A 59 0.97 -20.55 28.87
C GLU A 59 0.16 -21.72 29.48
N VAL A 60 -0.86 -21.43 30.26
CA VAL A 60 -1.63 -22.45 30.95
C VAL A 60 -2.73 -23.00 30.08
N LYS A 61 -2.64 -24.31 29.80
CA LYS A 61 -3.57 -25.08 28.96
C LYS A 61 -4.99 -25.23 29.53
N ASN A 62 -5.23 -24.90 30.81
CA ASN A 62 -6.55 -25.03 31.42
C ASN A 62 -7.33 -23.70 31.34
N ASN A 63 -8.56 -23.80 30.86
CA ASN A 63 -9.55 -22.73 30.70
C ASN A 63 -10.02 -22.14 32.05
N GLY A 64 -9.11 -21.54 32.85
CA GLY A 64 -9.50 -20.74 33.98
C GLY A 64 -10.30 -19.51 33.57
N SER A 65 -11.15 -19.03 34.46
CA SER A 65 -11.84 -17.76 34.26
C SER A 65 -10.89 -16.59 34.45
N TRP A 66 -11.17 -15.53 33.73
CA TRP A 66 -10.44 -14.27 33.80
C TRP A 66 -11.34 -13.17 34.28
N GLU A 67 -10.80 -12.35 35.13
CA GLU A 67 -11.45 -11.15 35.65
C GLU A 67 -10.88 -9.94 34.90
N VAL A 68 -11.75 -9.17 34.28
CA VAL A 68 -11.40 -7.95 33.54
C VAL A 68 -12.09 -6.76 34.21
N LEU A 69 -11.30 -5.71 34.44
CA LEU A 69 -11.79 -4.45 34.96
C LEU A 69 -11.30 -3.32 34.04
N LEU A 70 -12.24 -2.58 33.46
CA LEU A 70 -11.98 -1.40 32.65
C LEU A 70 -12.61 -0.20 33.33
N GLU A 71 -11.82 0.79 33.72
CA GLU A 71 -12.28 1.91 34.56
C GLU A 71 -11.69 3.25 34.12
N THR A 72 -12.45 4.33 34.23
CA THR A 72 -11.96 5.69 34.04
C THR A 72 -11.09 6.12 35.22
N ALA A 73 -9.99 6.84 34.94
CA ALA A 73 -9.06 7.29 35.96
C ALA A 73 -9.70 8.27 36.96
N ASN A 74 -10.79 8.94 36.59
CA ASN A 74 -11.57 9.82 37.47
C ASN A 74 -12.61 9.07 38.29
N GLY A 75 -12.69 7.73 38.18
CA GLY A 75 -13.61 6.87 38.94
C GLY A 75 -15.09 6.98 38.58
N LYS A 76 -15.45 7.74 37.54
CA LYS A 76 -16.86 7.96 37.17
C LYS A 76 -17.55 6.76 36.54
N TYR A 77 -16.78 5.82 35.97
CA TYR A 77 -17.34 4.66 35.27
C TYR A 77 -16.39 3.47 35.28
N SER A 78 -16.95 2.28 35.47
CA SER A 78 -16.21 1.02 35.39
C SER A 78 -17.04 -0.09 34.77
N ILE A 79 -16.35 -1.04 34.12
CA ILE A 79 -16.88 -2.29 33.61
C ILE A 79 -16.11 -3.42 34.24
N HIS A 80 -16.80 -4.30 34.96
CA HIS A 80 -16.24 -5.48 35.60
C HIS A 80 -16.93 -6.72 35.03
N GLU A 81 -16.17 -7.68 34.52
CA GLU A 81 -16.71 -8.93 33.97
C GLU A 81 -15.77 -10.10 34.28
N VAL A 82 -16.37 -11.28 34.48
CA VAL A 82 -15.66 -12.56 34.56
C VAL A 82 -15.99 -13.36 33.32
N LEU A 83 -14.97 -13.88 32.63
CA LEU A 83 -15.11 -14.53 31.35
C LEU A 83 -14.13 -15.69 31.14
N LYS A 84 -14.41 -16.52 30.17
CA LYS A 84 -13.52 -17.60 29.71
C LYS A 84 -12.86 -17.23 28.39
N GLY A 85 -11.66 -17.80 28.16
CA GLY A 85 -10.89 -17.54 26.94
C GLY A 85 -9.85 -16.42 27.13
N ASN A 86 -9.22 -16.00 26.05
CA ASN A 86 -8.12 -15.04 26.06
C ASN A 86 -8.39 -13.79 25.20
N ARG A 87 -9.68 -13.48 25.01
CA ARG A 87 -10.15 -12.30 24.29
C ARG A 87 -11.47 -11.81 24.89
N TRP A 88 -11.60 -10.49 24.96
CA TRP A 88 -12.81 -9.81 25.42
C TRP A 88 -13.01 -8.51 24.63
N THR A 89 -14.26 -8.19 24.32
CA THR A 89 -14.64 -6.91 23.70
C THR A 89 -15.82 -6.35 24.49
N PRO A 90 -15.72 -5.15 25.07
CA PRO A 90 -16.87 -4.53 25.73
C PRO A 90 -17.97 -4.23 24.71
N SER A 91 -19.22 -4.16 25.17
CA SER A 91 -20.28 -3.70 24.26
C SER A 91 -20.02 -2.26 23.84
N GLU A 92 -20.46 -1.91 22.62
CA GLU A 92 -20.25 -0.56 22.07
C GLU A 92 -20.85 0.52 22.99
N SER A 93 -22.03 0.29 23.58
CA SER A 93 -22.65 1.23 24.52
C SER A 93 -21.81 1.46 25.76
N LYS A 94 -21.24 0.38 26.33
CA LYS A 94 -20.32 0.49 27.50
C LYS A 94 -19.05 1.23 27.12
N TRP A 95 -18.49 0.96 25.92
CA TRP A 95 -17.30 1.64 25.43
C TRP A 95 -17.55 3.13 25.15
N ASP A 96 -18.67 3.48 24.51
CA ASP A 96 -19.07 4.87 24.28
C ASP A 96 -19.25 5.63 25.61
N SER A 97 -19.91 5.02 26.60
CA SER A 97 -20.03 5.59 27.95
C SER A 97 -18.67 5.81 28.61
N LEU A 98 -17.75 4.85 28.47
CA LEU A 98 -16.40 4.94 29.01
C LEU A 98 -15.62 6.11 28.37
N LYS A 99 -15.67 6.27 27.06
CA LYS A 99 -15.02 7.38 26.34
C LYS A 99 -15.53 8.73 26.82
N VAL A 100 -16.85 8.91 26.88
CA VAL A 100 -17.48 10.16 27.33
C VAL A 100 -17.15 10.45 28.80
N LEU A 101 -17.32 9.48 29.69
CA LEU A 101 -17.15 9.67 31.14
C LEU A 101 -15.67 9.74 31.55
N SER A 102 -14.73 9.30 30.71
CA SER A 102 -13.30 9.52 30.94
C SER A 102 -12.90 10.99 30.78
N ASP A 103 -13.74 11.82 30.13
CA ASP A 103 -13.44 13.21 29.80
C ASP A 103 -12.08 13.38 29.08
N PHE A 104 -11.84 12.53 28.07
CA PHE A 104 -10.56 12.41 27.36
C PHE A 104 -9.35 12.12 28.24
N GLY A 105 -9.61 11.58 29.43
CA GLY A 105 -8.60 11.19 30.39
C GLY A 105 -8.12 9.75 30.18
N LYS A 106 -7.39 9.27 31.19
CA LYS A 106 -6.87 7.91 31.21
C LYS A 106 -7.96 6.89 31.54
N ILE A 107 -7.84 5.73 30.89
CA ILE A 107 -8.67 4.53 31.12
C ILE A 107 -7.72 3.41 31.52
N TRP A 108 -8.03 2.75 32.62
CA TRP A 108 -7.25 1.64 33.13
C TRP A 108 -7.90 0.33 32.72
N PHE A 109 -7.15 -0.59 32.15
CA PHE A 109 -7.54 -1.97 31.97
C PHE A 109 -6.69 -2.86 32.87
N ARG A 110 -7.34 -3.68 33.69
CA ARG A 110 -6.72 -4.68 34.54
C ARG A 110 -7.20 -6.06 34.15
N LEU A 111 -6.29 -7.01 34.13
CA LEU A 111 -6.51 -8.41 33.84
C LEU A 111 -5.94 -9.25 34.97
N SER A 112 -6.75 -10.10 35.58
CA SER A 112 -6.34 -11.09 36.57
C SER A 112 -7.00 -12.44 36.29
N ARG A 113 -6.45 -13.50 36.85
CA ARG A 113 -7.19 -14.76 36.97
C ARG A 113 -8.20 -14.65 38.09
N GLU A 114 -9.37 -15.24 37.90
CA GLU A 114 -10.37 -15.35 38.95
C GLU A 114 -9.75 -16.00 40.20
N GLY A 115 -9.79 -15.30 41.34
CA GLY A 115 -9.15 -15.73 42.60
C GLY A 115 -7.62 -15.69 42.61
N GLY A 116 -6.96 -15.17 41.56
CA GLY A 116 -5.51 -15.06 41.49
C GLY A 116 -4.99 -13.74 42.06
N ALA A 117 -3.81 -13.80 42.70
CA ALA A 117 -3.18 -12.62 43.32
C ALA A 117 -2.51 -11.68 42.30
N ARG A 118 -2.19 -12.17 41.06
CA ARG A 118 -1.48 -11.40 40.05
C ARG A 118 -2.43 -10.64 39.14
N THR A 119 -2.09 -9.37 38.88
CA THR A 119 -2.82 -8.48 37.96
C THR A 119 -1.87 -7.85 36.97
N GLU A 120 -2.21 -7.95 35.69
CA GLU A 120 -1.60 -7.15 34.61
C GLU A 120 -2.42 -5.88 34.39
N LYS A 121 -1.73 -4.77 34.09
CA LYS A 121 -2.38 -3.46 33.93
C LYS A 121 -1.81 -2.71 32.78
N ILE A 122 -2.69 -2.13 31.93
CA ILE A 122 -2.35 -1.15 30.92
C ILE A 122 -3.18 0.11 31.11
N VAL A 123 -2.70 1.21 30.52
CA VAL A 123 -3.42 2.47 30.43
C VAL A 123 -3.74 2.78 28.98
N LEU A 124 -4.94 3.27 28.74
CA LEU A 124 -5.42 3.74 27.44
C LEU A 124 -5.84 5.21 27.59
N SER A 125 -6.00 5.90 26.49
CA SER A 125 -6.53 7.28 26.46
C SER A 125 -7.39 7.48 25.21
N VAL A 126 -8.22 8.51 25.24
CA VAL A 126 -9.05 8.94 24.12
C VAL A 126 -8.61 10.34 23.69
N SER A 127 -8.37 10.54 22.39
CA SER A 127 -8.03 11.84 21.82
C SER A 127 -9.26 12.75 21.75
N ARG A 128 -9.02 14.06 21.72
CA ARG A 128 -10.03 15.06 21.33
C ARG A 128 -10.12 15.22 19.82
N ASP A 129 -9.08 14.81 19.11
CA ASP A 129 -9.01 14.91 17.65
C ASP A 129 -9.71 13.72 17.00
N SER A 130 -10.78 13.99 16.26
CA SER A 130 -11.40 12.96 15.43
C SER A 130 -10.56 12.70 14.18
N VAL A 131 -10.72 11.52 13.57
CA VAL A 131 -10.07 11.21 12.29
C VAL A 131 -10.78 11.89 11.14
N GLY A 132 -12.10 11.88 11.15
CA GLY A 132 -12.97 12.71 10.30
C GLY A 132 -13.05 12.32 8.82
N ALA A 133 -12.35 11.28 8.36
CA ALA A 133 -12.31 10.89 6.96
C ALA A 133 -12.30 9.36 6.79
N PRO A 134 -12.87 8.81 5.68
CA PRO A 134 -12.75 7.40 5.35
C PRO A 134 -11.37 7.07 4.81
N VAL A 135 -11.02 5.77 4.87
CA VAL A 135 -9.75 5.22 4.36
C VAL A 135 -10.05 4.22 3.24
N LEU A 136 -9.46 4.45 2.07
CA LEU A 136 -9.39 3.46 0.99
C LEU A 136 -8.15 2.60 1.19
N TYR A 137 -8.26 1.30 0.98
CA TYR A 137 -7.13 0.38 1.03
C TYR A 137 -7.34 -0.81 0.10
N ARG A 138 -6.24 -1.41 -0.30
CA ARG A 138 -6.24 -2.63 -1.10
C ARG A 138 -6.11 -3.85 -0.19
N GLN A 139 -6.93 -4.85 -0.45
CA GLN A 139 -6.90 -6.14 0.25
C GLN A 139 -6.60 -7.26 -0.73
N MET A 140 -5.58 -8.07 -0.45
CA MET A 140 -5.13 -9.12 -1.34
C MET A 140 -4.57 -10.33 -0.59
N PRO A 141 -4.57 -11.54 -1.21
CA PRO A 141 -3.86 -12.69 -0.65
C PRO A 141 -2.34 -12.50 -0.75
N ILE A 142 -1.58 -13.21 0.08
CA ILE A 142 -0.12 -13.32 -0.03
C ILE A 142 0.29 -14.79 -0.06
N PRO A 143 1.50 -15.08 -0.54
CA PRO A 143 2.53 -14.18 -1.04
C PRO A 143 2.15 -13.56 -2.39
N PHE A 144 2.90 -12.54 -2.83
CA PHE A 144 2.61 -11.75 -4.03
C PHE A 144 2.44 -12.62 -5.28
N ILE A 145 3.22 -13.67 -5.45
CA ILE A 145 3.11 -14.62 -6.58
C ILE A 145 1.73 -15.31 -6.67
N ILE A 146 1.01 -15.47 -5.54
CA ILE A 146 -0.37 -15.98 -5.54
C ILE A 146 -1.33 -14.87 -5.98
N ALA A 147 -1.13 -13.65 -5.48
CA ALA A 147 -1.96 -12.51 -5.86
C ALA A 147 -1.87 -12.20 -7.36
N GLU A 148 -0.66 -12.25 -7.92
CA GLU A 148 -0.42 -12.05 -9.36
C GLU A 148 -1.19 -13.05 -10.24
N ARG A 149 -1.35 -14.30 -9.77
CA ARG A 149 -2.13 -15.34 -10.46
C ARG A 149 -3.64 -15.28 -10.19
N ARG A 150 -4.05 -14.50 -9.20
CA ARG A 150 -5.42 -14.40 -8.70
C ARG A 150 -5.84 -12.93 -8.54
N LEU A 151 -5.66 -12.14 -9.61
CA LEU A 151 -6.05 -10.72 -9.64
C LEU A 151 -7.54 -10.52 -9.29
N ASP A 152 -8.39 -11.50 -9.65
CA ASP A 152 -9.81 -11.58 -9.28
C ASP A 152 -10.05 -11.58 -7.75
N SER A 153 -9.02 -11.88 -6.98
CA SER A 153 -9.07 -11.89 -5.51
C SER A 153 -8.63 -10.59 -4.85
N MET A 154 -8.14 -9.60 -5.61
CA MET A 154 -7.81 -8.28 -5.09
C MET A 154 -9.06 -7.41 -4.97
N ASN A 155 -9.22 -6.77 -3.82
CA ASN A 155 -10.37 -5.90 -3.57
C ASN A 155 -9.88 -4.50 -3.15
N PHE A 156 -10.61 -3.49 -3.57
CA PHE A 156 -10.53 -2.15 -2.96
C PHE A 156 -11.63 -2.00 -1.92
N MET A 157 -11.23 -1.65 -0.73
CA MET A 157 -12.09 -1.57 0.45
C MET A 157 -12.09 -0.15 1.00
N LEU A 158 -13.25 0.34 1.38
CA LEU A 158 -13.41 1.65 2.01
C LEU A 158 -13.92 1.47 3.44
N ILE A 159 -13.21 2.02 4.41
CA ILE A 159 -13.60 1.94 5.82
C ILE A 159 -13.81 3.33 6.43
N ASN A 160 -14.94 3.48 7.11
CA ASN A 160 -15.20 4.58 8.02
C ASN A 160 -14.82 4.15 9.42
N LEU A 161 -13.79 4.76 10.00
CA LEU A 161 -13.15 4.29 11.22
C LEU A 161 -14.07 4.33 12.45
N GLY A 162 -14.99 5.28 12.51
CA GLY A 162 -16.03 5.35 13.54
C GLY A 162 -17.25 4.46 13.29
N SER A 163 -17.31 3.80 12.14
CA SER A 163 -18.46 2.93 11.81
C SER A 163 -18.39 1.60 12.55
N LYS A 164 -19.53 1.15 13.05
CA LYS A 164 -19.72 -0.19 13.62
C LYS A 164 -19.89 -1.26 12.53
N SER A 165 -20.11 -0.83 11.28
CA SER A 165 -20.30 -1.71 10.12
C SER A 165 -18.96 -2.29 9.62
N LYS A 166 -19.05 -3.37 8.86
CA LYS A 166 -17.91 -3.90 8.11
C LYS A 166 -17.44 -2.88 7.05
N PRO A 167 -16.17 -2.92 6.62
CA PRO A 167 -15.71 -2.11 5.51
C PRO A 167 -16.58 -2.31 4.26
N HIS A 168 -16.84 -1.22 3.54
CA HIS A 168 -17.52 -1.25 2.27
C HIS A 168 -16.58 -1.79 1.18
N THR A 169 -17.04 -2.71 0.35
CA THR A 169 -16.28 -3.19 -0.80
C THR A 169 -16.50 -2.22 -1.97
N ALA A 170 -15.56 -1.30 -2.18
CA ALA A 170 -15.64 -0.33 -3.26
C ALA A 170 -15.49 -1.02 -4.64
N MET A 171 -14.61 -2.01 -4.75
CA MET A 171 -14.49 -2.89 -5.92
C MET A 171 -14.08 -4.29 -5.49
N LYS A 172 -14.73 -5.30 -6.04
CA LYS A 172 -14.40 -6.70 -5.85
C LYS A 172 -13.77 -7.26 -7.12
N GLY A 173 -12.56 -7.82 -6.99
CA GLY A 173 -11.85 -8.44 -8.09
C GLY A 173 -11.41 -7.42 -9.14
N PHE A 174 -10.20 -6.89 -8.99
CA PHE A 174 -9.64 -6.00 -9.99
C PHE A 174 -9.07 -6.83 -11.15
N PRO A 175 -9.44 -6.56 -12.41
CA PRO A 175 -9.11 -7.46 -13.52
C PRO A 175 -7.64 -7.40 -13.95
N VAL A 176 -6.93 -6.35 -13.55
CA VAL A 176 -5.50 -6.13 -13.83
C VAL A 176 -4.74 -5.86 -12.55
N CYS A 177 -3.41 -5.83 -12.60
CA CYS A 177 -2.61 -5.46 -11.43
C CYS A 177 -2.77 -3.96 -11.16
N GLY A 178 -3.67 -3.58 -10.25
CA GLY A 178 -3.81 -2.22 -9.73
C GLY A 178 -2.85 -2.02 -8.57
N ASN A 179 -2.00 -0.98 -8.65
CA ASN A 179 -0.94 -0.74 -7.69
C ASN A 179 -1.28 0.39 -6.71
N CYS A 180 -0.64 1.53 -6.87
CA CYS A 180 -0.79 2.65 -5.96
C CYS A 180 -1.93 3.54 -6.40
N HIS A 181 -2.80 3.92 -5.47
CA HIS A 181 -3.76 4.98 -5.69
C HIS A 181 -3.26 6.27 -5.04
N SER A 182 -3.82 7.40 -5.45
CA SER A 182 -3.58 8.69 -4.83
C SER A 182 -4.81 9.59 -4.96
N PHE A 183 -4.97 10.49 -4.01
CA PHE A 183 -6.03 11.48 -4.04
C PHE A 183 -5.45 12.87 -4.22
N SER A 184 -6.18 13.74 -4.94
CA SER A 184 -5.88 15.17 -4.89
C SER A 184 -6.16 15.72 -3.49
N GLY A 185 -5.40 16.71 -3.05
CA GLY A 185 -5.54 17.29 -1.71
C GLY A 185 -6.93 17.88 -1.44
N ASP A 186 -7.60 18.39 -2.47
CA ASP A 186 -8.99 18.86 -2.42
C ASP A 186 -10.03 17.72 -2.32
N GLY A 187 -9.59 16.46 -2.44
CA GLY A 187 -10.44 15.28 -2.40
C GLY A 187 -11.34 15.09 -3.61
N ASN A 188 -11.13 15.79 -4.72
CA ASN A 188 -12.01 15.73 -5.89
C ASN A 188 -11.63 14.68 -6.91
N ASN A 189 -10.38 14.22 -6.92
CA ASN A 189 -9.90 13.25 -7.89
C ASN A 189 -9.19 12.08 -7.21
N ILE A 190 -9.29 10.92 -7.82
CA ILE A 190 -8.48 9.72 -7.55
C ILE A 190 -7.63 9.42 -8.77
N GLY A 191 -6.37 9.08 -8.54
CA GLY A 191 -5.47 8.48 -9.49
C GLY A 191 -5.16 7.04 -9.11
N LEU A 192 -4.88 6.18 -10.09
CA LEU A 192 -4.56 4.77 -9.87
C LEU A 192 -3.55 4.27 -10.89
N ASP A 193 -2.37 3.85 -10.42
CA ASP A 193 -1.38 3.12 -11.22
C ASP A 193 -1.88 1.70 -11.51
N LEU A 194 -1.71 1.23 -12.75
CA LEU A 194 -2.07 -0.13 -13.13
C LEU A 194 -1.15 -0.71 -14.22
N ASP A 195 -1.14 -2.02 -14.28
CA ASP A 195 -0.47 -2.80 -15.33
C ASP A 195 -1.50 -3.16 -16.40
N ALA A 196 -1.64 -2.30 -17.40
CA ALA A 196 -2.60 -2.50 -18.48
C ALA A 196 -2.10 -3.55 -19.47
N GLY A 197 -2.92 -4.57 -19.72
CA GLY A 197 -2.62 -5.63 -20.69
C GLY A 197 -1.39 -6.48 -20.36
N LEU A 198 -0.87 -6.44 -19.15
CA LEU A 198 0.34 -7.16 -18.69
C LEU A 198 1.67 -6.65 -19.29
N ARG A 199 1.64 -5.74 -20.25
CA ARG A 199 2.84 -5.18 -20.91
C ARG A 199 2.99 -3.69 -20.71
N ASP A 200 1.89 -2.95 -20.65
CA ASP A 200 1.90 -1.52 -20.37
C ASP A 200 1.83 -1.26 -18.85
N LYS A 201 2.97 -1.36 -18.22
CA LYS A 201 3.09 -1.11 -16.77
C LYS A 201 2.86 0.35 -16.38
N GLY A 202 2.95 1.25 -17.35
CA GLY A 202 2.74 2.68 -17.19
C GLY A 202 1.29 3.14 -17.34
N GLY A 203 0.31 2.23 -17.26
CA GLY A 203 -1.10 2.60 -17.28
C GLY A 203 -1.48 3.41 -16.05
N TYR A 204 -2.31 4.44 -16.23
CA TYR A 204 -2.78 5.30 -15.16
C TYR A 204 -4.22 5.76 -15.41
N PHE A 205 -5.07 5.68 -14.39
CA PHE A 205 -6.39 6.27 -14.41
C PHE A 205 -6.45 7.52 -13.55
N ILE A 206 -7.22 8.51 -14.01
CA ILE A 206 -7.62 9.66 -13.20
C ILE A 206 -9.11 9.86 -13.35
N SER A 207 -9.84 9.79 -12.25
CA SER A 207 -11.30 9.95 -12.24
C SER A 207 -11.75 10.94 -11.17
N PRO A 208 -12.79 11.72 -11.42
CA PRO A 208 -13.47 12.47 -10.37
C PRO A 208 -14.06 11.51 -9.32
N ILE A 209 -14.00 11.92 -8.05
CA ILE A 209 -14.64 11.18 -6.96
C ILE A 209 -16.13 11.50 -6.94
N SER A 210 -16.95 10.49 -7.20
CA SER A 210 -18.40 10.50 -7.16
C SER A 210 -18.91 9.21 -6.51
N ASP A 211 -20.21 9.02 -6.39
CA ASP A 211 -20.80 7.80 -5.81
C ASP A 211 -20.38 6.52 -6.57
N THR A 212 -20.10 6.66 -7.86
CA THR A 212 -19.50 5.59 -8.67
C THR A 212 -18.34 6.15 -9.48
N ILE A 213 -17.13 5.71 -9.14
CA ILE A 213 -15.90 6.06 -9.85
C ILE A 213 -15.74 5.10 -11.02
N MET A 214 -15.68 5.63 -12.24
CA MET A 214 -15.53 4.84 -13.46
C MET A 214 -14.07 4.84 -13.91
N PHE A 215 -13.53 3.66 -14.15
CA PHE A 215 -12.25 3.47 -14.83
C PHE A 215 -12.53 2.97 -16.24
N ASN A 216 -12.52 3.88 -17.20
CA ASN A 216 -12.84 3.67 -18.60
C ASN A 216 -11.83 4.40 -19.51
N LYS A 217 -12.02 4.33 -20.83
CA LYS A 217 -11.09 4.90 -21.81
C LYS A 217 -10.91 6.42 -21.67
N GLU A 218 -11.93 7.13 -21.24
CA GLU A 218 -11.90 8.60 -21.09
C GLU A 218 -10.99 9.01 -19.92
N ASN A 219 -10.84 8.14 -18.93
CA ASN A 219 -10.07 8.36 -17.72
C ASN A 219 -8.68 7.70 -17.76
N PHE A 220 -8.41 6.91 -18.79
CA PHE A 220 -7.17 6.15 -18.95
C PHE A 220 -6.10 6.95 -19.70
N MET A 221 -4.86 6.81 -19.26
CA MET A 221 -3.66 7.24 -19.97
C MET A 221 -2.54 6.21 -19.77
N SER A 222 -1.54 6.28 -20.60
CA SER A 222 -0.34 5.46 -20.50
C SER A 222 0.90 6.34 -20.57
N TRP A 223 1.73 6.27 -19.57
CA TRP A 223 3.03 6.94 -19.56
C TRP A 223 3.94 6.37 -20.65
N SER A 224 3.91 5.05 -20.88
CA SER A 224 4.66 4.41 -21.98
C SER A 224 4.27 4.96 -23.35
N ARG A 225 2.97 5.17 -23.57
CA ARG A 225 2.45 5.73 -24.82
C ARG A 225 2.88 7.19 -25.03
N ILE A 226 2.81 8.00 -23.96
CA ILE A 226 3.16 9.43 -24.03
C ILE A 226 4.67 9.59 -24.25
N GLU A 227 5.48 8.83 -23.52
CA GLU A 227 6.95 8.83 -23.64
C GLU A 227 7.46 8.12 -24.90
N LYS A 228 6.60 7.32 -25.54
CA LYS A 228 6.99 6.38 -26.62
C LYS A 228 8.11 5.42 -26.18
N LYS A 229 8.15 5.07 -24.90
CA LYS A 229 9.12 4.18 -24.25
C LYS A 229 8.45 3.40 -23.15
N ARG A 230 8.85 2.15 -22.95
CA ARG A 230 8.36 1.38 -21.80
C ARG A 230 8.79 2.06 -20.50
N THR A 231 7.84 2.22 -19.61
CA THR A 231 8.07 2.72 -18.26
C THR A 231 7.06 2.07 -17.31
N PHE A 232 7.43 1.91 -16.04
CA PHE A 232 6.46 1.54 -15.01
C PHE A 232 5.55 2.71 -14.63
N GLY A 233 6.03 3.95 -14.77
CA GLY A 233 5.32 5.11 -14.26
C GLY A 233 5.13 5.04 -12.74
N LEU A 234 6.19 4.64 -12.01
CA LEU A 234 6.10 4.27 -10.60
C LEU A 234 5.67 5.42 -9.69
N PHE A 235 4.77 5.09 -8.75
CA PHE A 235 4.40 5.94 -7.62
C PHE A 235 3.82 7.29 -8.04
N SER A 236 2.94 7.29 -9.05
CA SER A 236 2.29 8.52 -9.53
C SER A 236 1.44 9.15 -8.42
N LYS A 237 1.53 10.48 -8.29
CA LYS A 237 0.80 11.26 -7.27
C LYS A 237 0.15 12.49 -7.87
N LEU A 238 -1.16 12.66 -7.61
CA LEU A 238 -1.91 13.86 -7.94
C LEU A 238 -1.42 15.05 -7.12
N SER A 239 -1.33 16.23 -7.76
CA SER A 239 -1.10 17.49 -7.07
C SER A 239 -2.27 17.85 -6.14
N PRO A 240 -2.08 18.75 -5.16
CA PRO A 240 -3.13 19.15 -4.24
C PRO A 240 -4.40 19.66 -4.90
N ASP A 241 -4.27 20.39 -6.00
CA ASP A 241 -5.38 20.91 -6.82
C ASP A 241 -5.90 19.93 -7.88
N GLY A 242 -5.27 18.74 -7.99
CA GLY A 242 -5.61 17.73 -8.97
C GLY A 242 -5.27 18.06 -10.43
N ARG A 243 -4.59 19.18 -10.71
CA ARG A 243 -4.19 19.58 -12.07
C ARG A 243 -3.03 18.74 -12.60
N TYR A 244 -2.05 18.48 -11.76
CA TYR A 244 -0.83 17.81 -12.17
C TYR A 244 -0.73 16.39 -11.60
N VAL A 245 0.04 15.55 -12.30
CA VAL A 245 0.49 14.25 -11.80
C VAL A 245 2.00 14.22 -11.85
N VAL A 246 2.67 14.02 -10.73
CA VAL A 246 4.09 13.66 -10.72
C VAL A 246 4.21 12.15 -10.81
N THR A 247 5.09 11.66 -11.68
CA THR A 247 5.37 10.23 -11.89
C THR A 247 6.85 9.98 -12.11
N THR A 248 7.25 8.73 -12.16
CA THR A 248 8.62 8.32 -12.54
C THR A 248 8.57 7.76 -13.95
N VAL A 249 9.40 8.30 -14.84
CA VAL A 249 9.55 7.82 -16.22
C VAL A 249 10.98 7.33 -16.47
N ARG A 250 11.21 6.62 -17.57
CA ARG A 250 12.51 6.01 -17.88
C ARG A 250 13.03 5.15 -16.72
N ASP A 251 12.11 4.59 -15.98
CA ASP A 251 12.41 3.82 -14.80
C ASP A 251 12.86 2.40 -15.14
N ARG A 252 13.76 1.89 -14.32
CA ARG A 252 14.22 0.51 -14.35
C ARG A 252 14.28 -0.01 -12.92
N VAL A 253 13.84 -1.24 -12.71
CA VAL A 253 13.70 -1.82 -11.38
C VAL A 253 14.50 -3.10 -11.23
N ILE A 254 14.89 -3.40 -10.01
CA ILE A 254 15.24 -4.75 -9.58
C ILE A 254 14.00 -5.35 -8.93
N MET A 255 13.60 -6.52 -9.44
CA MET A 255 12.44 -7.26 -8.94
C MET A 255 12.76 -8.74 -8.77
N LYS A 256 12.45 -9.29 -7.60
CA LYS A 256 12.53 -10.72 -7.31
C LYS A 256 11.38 -11.13 -6.42
N ASN A 257 10.53 -12.03 -6.92
CA ASN A 257 9.49 -12.66 -6.12
C ASN A 257 10.06 -13.87 -5.38
N PHE A 258 9.74 -14.01 -4.10
CA PHE A 258 10.18 -15.15 -3.30
C PHE A 258 9.09 -16.21 -3.23
N PRO A 259 9.45 -17.51 -3.35
CA PRO A 259 8.49 -18.61 -3.20
C PRO A 259 7.93 -18.64 -1.76
N VAL A 260 6.80 -19.32 -1.58
CA VAL A 260 6.12 -19.45 -0.26
C VAL A 260 6.97 -20.19 0.78
N ASN A 261 7.84 -21.06 0.32
CA ASN A 261 8.70 -21.88 1.18
C ASN A 261 10.17 -21.42 1.02
N PRO A 262 10.91 -21.10 2.07
CA PRO A 262 10.48 -21.19 3.47
C PRO A 262 9.48 -20.08 3.90
N VAL A 263 8.82 -20.32 5.03
CA VAL A 263 7.76 -19.43 5.58
C VAL A 263 8.27 -18.00 5.83
N GLU A 264 9.55 -17.82 6.09
CA GLU A 264 10.20 -16.51 6.23
C GLU A 264 10.00 -15.62 5.00
N ASN A 265 9.83 -16.21 3.82
CA ASN A 265 9.54 -15.49 2.59
C ASN A 265 8.15 -14.81 2.62
N ILE A 266 7.24 -15.19 3.50
CA ILE A 266 5.97 -14.46 3.69
C ILE A 266 6.22 -13.10 4.33
N VAL A 267 7.23 -12.98 5.19
CA VAL A 267 7.63 -11.71 5.81
C VAL A 267 8.19 -10.75 4.76
N PHE A 268 8.96 -11.29 3.81
CA PHE A 268 9.59 -10.55 2.72
C PHE A 268 9.30 -11.26 1.39
N SER A 269 8.07 -11.09 0.89
CA SER A 269 7.57 -11.86 -0.27
C SER A 269 8.10 -11.37 -1.62
N GLN A 270 8.67 -10.18 -1.68
CA GLN A 270 9.17 -9.57 -2.90
C GLN A 270 10.29 -8.58 -2.58
N LEU A 271 11.37 -8.61 -3.35
CA LEU A 271 12.31 -7.51 -3.48
C LEU A 271 11.87 -6.69 -4.69
N PHE A 272 11.67 -5.39 -4.50
CA PHE A 272 11.30 -4.47 -5.58
C PHE A 272 11.82 -3.07 -5.25
N PHE A 273 12.65 -2.50 -6.13
CA PHE A 273 13.10 -1.13 -5.98
C PHE A 273 13.61 -0.56 -7.31
N PRO A 274 13.32 0.73 -7.61
CA PRO A 274 13.81 1.40 -8.81
C PRO A 274 15.30 1.70 -8.69
N VAL A 275 16.03 1.49 -9.78
CA VAL A 275 17.49 1.72 -9.86
C VAL A 275 17.87 2.77 -10.91
N ASN A 276 16.93 3.16 -11.76
CA ASN A 276 16.97 4.28 -12.67
C ASN A 276 15.60 4.94 -12.69
N GLY A 277 15.50 6.17 -13.14
CA GLY A 277 14.24 6.88 -13.31
C GLY A 277 14.36 8.38 -13.11
N HIS A 278 13.54 9.11 -13.83
CA HIS A 278 13.42 10.57 -13.78
C HIS A 278 12.05 10.95 -13.29
N LEU A 279 11.93 12.05 -12.53
CA LEU A 279 10.62 12.61 -12.27
C LEU A 279 10.11 13.34 -13.50
N ALA A 280 8.86 13.08 -13.83
CA ALA A 280 8.11 13.82 -14.85
C ALA A 280 6.79 14.31 -14.26
N VAL A 281 6.28 15.40 -14.82
CA VAL A 281 5.01 15.98 -14.42
C VAL A 281 4.09 16.08 -15.63
N TYR A 282 2.91 15.50 -15.49
CA TYR A 282 1.84 15.58 -16.47
C TYR A 282 0.87 16.71 -16.10
N ASP A 283 0.70 17.67 -17.01
CA ASP A 283 -0.34 18.69 -16.93
C ASP A 283 -1.61 18.15 -17.59
N ARG A 284 -2.68 17.95 -16.81
CA ARG A 284 -3.96 17.41 -17.29
C ARG A 284 -4.72 18.39 -18.18
N GLN A 285 -4.51 19.68 -18.03
CA GLN A 285 -5.16 20.70 -18.87
C GLN A 285 -4.50 20.78 -20.24
N GLU A 286 -3.18 20.83 -20.26
CA GLU A 286 -2.38 20.91 -21.50
C GLU A 286 -2.17 19.52 -22.15
N LYS A 287 -2.42 18.44 -21.40
CA LYS A 287 -2.17 17.04 -21.82
C LYS A 287 -0.72 16.78 -22.22
N ILE A 288 0.22 17.40 -21.52
CA ILE A 288 1.65 17.31 -21.78
C ILE A 288 2.35 16.70 -20.59
N LEU A 289 3.20 15.71 -20.84
CA LEU A 289 4.16 15.15 -19.88
C LEU A 289 5.53 15.78 -20.14
N LYS A 290 6.17 16.29 -19.08
CA LYS A 290 7.54 16.85 -19.16
C LYS A 290 8.35 16.34 -17.99
N GLU A 291 9.60 15.97 -18.26
CA GLU A 291 10.56 15.72 -17.18
C GLU A 291 10.76 16.99 -16.36
N LEU A 292 10.91 16.81 -15.04
CA LEU A 292 11.08 17.92 -14.10
C LEU A 292 12.56 18.32 -14.03
N PRO A 293 12.96 19.51 -14.55
CA PRO A 293 14.35 19.95 -14.52
C PRO A 293 14.91 19.97 -13.09
N GLY A 294 16.09 19.36 -12.90
CA GLY A 294 16.72 19.16 -11.59
C GLY A 294 16.34 17.87 -10.86
N ALA A 295 15.32 17.15 -11.37
CA ALA A 295 14.99 15.80 -10.94
C ALA A 295 14.89 14.83 -12.13
N ASN A 296 15.71 15.06 -13.16
CA ASN A 296 15.84 14.27 -14.40
C ASN A 296 17.33 14.02 -14.74
N LEU A 297 18.14 13.81 -13.73
CA LEU A 297 19.59 13.61 -13.86
C LEU A 297 19.88 12.11 -14.08
N GLU A 298 20.56 11.77 -15.16
CA GLU A 298 20.85 10.38 -15.57
C GLU A 298 21.71 9.60 -14.54
N GLU A 299 22.57 10.30 -13.80
CA GLU A 299 23.41 9.69 -12.75
C GLU A 299 22.65 9.29 -11.50
N TYR A 300 21.35 9.61 -11.41
CA TYR A 300 20.51 9.27 -10.27
C TYR A 300 19.23 8.57 -10.68
N VAL A 301 18.75 7.68 -9.81
CA VAL A 301 17.34 7.32 -9.77
C VAL A 301 16.59 8.33 -8.93
N GLN A 302 15.52 8.88 -9.47
CA GLN A 302 14.66 9.88 -8.85
C GLN A 302 13.23 9.35 -8.93
N SER A 303 12.64 8.99 -7.81
CA SER A 303 11.35 8.28 -7.79
C SER A 303 10.59 8.51 -6.49
N ASN A 304 9.40 7.95 -6.37
CA ASN A 304 8.61 7.95 -5.14
C ASN A 304 8.33 9.37 -4.62
N ALA A 305 7.80 10.21 -5.51
CA ALA A 305 7.55 11.62 -5.25
C ALA A 305 6.23 11.86 -4.50
N THR A 306 6.19 12.93 -3.73
CA THR A 306 4.97 13.49 -3.12
C THR A 306 4.99 15.01 -3.18
N TRP A 307 3.82 15.64 -3.22
CA TRP A 307 3.66 17.08 -3.23
C TRP A 307 3.66 17.66 -1.82
N THR A 308 4.15 18.90 -1.67
CA THR A 308 3.77 19.73 -0.52
C THR A 308 2.33 20.19 -0.66
N PRO A 309 1.58 20.41 0.44
CA PRO A 309 0.16 20.75 0.38
C PRO A 309 -0.15 22.07 -0.36
N ASP A 310 0.82 22.98 -0.44
CA ASP A 310 0.73 24.24 -1.19
C ASP A 310 1.06 24.09 -2.69
N GLY A 311 1.44 22.86 -3.13
CA GLY A 311 1.80 22.56 -4.50
C GLY A 311 3.10 23.19 -5.00
N LYS A 312 3.88 23.84 -4.11
CA LYS A 312 5.10 24.56 -4.54
C LYS A 312 6.34 23.69 -4.63
N TYR A 313 6.38 22.58 -3.89
CA TYR A 313 7.53 21.70 -3.86
C TYR A 313 7.11 20.23 -4.03
N ILE A 314 8.09 19.44 -4.45
CA ILE A 314 7.99 17.97 -4.55
C ILE A 314 9.10 17.38 -3.68
N VAL A 315 8.75 16.44 -2.80
CA VAL A 315 9.71 15.64 -2.02
C VAL A 315 9.78 14.26 -2.66
N TYR A 316 10.99 13.72 -2.84
CA TYR A 316 11.18 12.45 -3.55
C TYR A 316 12.41 11.69 -3.06
N SER A 317 12.48 10.41 -3.38
CA SER A 317 13.62 9.54 -3.10
C SER A 317 14.65 9.59 -4.23
N ARG A 318 15.94 9.71 -3.88
CA ARG A 318 17.07 9.77 -4.81
C ARG A 318 18.19 8.85 -4.37
N ALA A 319 18.80 8.12 -5.31
CA ALA A 319 20.02 7.35 -5.10
C ALA A 319 20.90 7.42 -6.35
N ALA A 320 22.15 6.99 -6.28
CA ALA A 320 22.98 6.81 -7.46
C ALA A 320 22.35 5.76 -8.38
N ALA A 321 22.17 6.06 -9.66
CA ALA A 321 21.61 5.15 -10.63
C ALA A 321 22.56 3.98 -10.92
N LEU A 322 22.00 2.82 -11.29
CA LEU A 322 22.81 1.76 -11.89
C LEU A 322 23.18 2.15 -13.32
N PRO A 323 24.37 1.75 -13.79
CA PRO A 323 24.72 1.89 -15.19
C PRO A 323 23.62 1.25 -16.06
N ARG A 324 23.22 1.92 -17.13
CA ARG A 324 22.36 1.33 -18.13
C ARG A 324 23.20 0.48 -19.07
N ASP A 325 22.75 -0.75 -19.31
CA ASP A 325 23.27 -1.57 -20.38
C ASP A 325 22.88 -0.96 -21.74
N SER A 326 23.42 -1.48 -22.83
CA SER A 326 23.07 -1.03 -24.20
C SER A 326 21.58 -1.16 -24.52
N ASN A 327 20.83 -1.99 -23.77
CA ASN A 327 19.39 -2.10 -23.88
C ASN A 327 18.68 -1.14 -22.90
N ILE A 328 18.54 0.11 -23.29
CA ILE A 328 17.92 1.18 -22.48
C ILE A 328 16.40 1.02 -22.31
N TYR A 329 15.79 -0.01 -22.91
CA TYR A 329 14.34 -0.26 -22.94
C TYR A 329 13.89 -1.32 -21.93
N GLU A 330 14.84 -2.01 -21.32
CA GLU A 330 14.54 -2.98 -20.28
C GLU A 330 14.13 -2.27 -18.99
N ILE A 331 12.85 -2.38 -18.63
CA ILE A 331 12.32 -1.84 -17.38
C ILE A 331 12.67 -2.72 -16.16
N ASN A 332 13.11 -3.97 -16.39
CA ASN A 332 13.60 -4.88 -15.35
C ASN A 332 15.08 -5.17 -15.57
N VAL A 333 15.86 -5.15 -14.48
CA VAL A 333 17.23 -5.65 -14.52
C VAL A 333 17.20 -7.16 -14.72
N GLN A 334 17.87 -7.65 -15.79
CA GLN A 334 17.91 -9.06 -16.15
C GLN A 334 19.15 -9.79 -15.58
N ASP A 335 20.18 -9.06 -15.16
CA ASP A 335 21.40 -9.60 -14.57
C ASP A 335 21.10 -10.36 -13.27
N GLN A 336 21.02 -11.68 -13.36
CA GLN A 336 20.68 -12.54 -12.22
C GLN A 336 21.77 -12.51 -11.15
N ASP A 337 23.03 -12.42 -11.53
CA ASP A 337 24.15 -12.35 -10.57
C ASP A 337 24.09 -11.05 -9.76
N LEU A 338 23.75 -9.96 -10.41
CA LEU A 338 23.53 -8.67 -9.75
C LEU A 338 22.33 -8.72 -8.80
N ILE A 339 21.20 -9.31 -9.25
CA ILE A 339 20.02 -9.50 -8.42
C ILE A 339 20.37 -10.33 -7.17
N ASP A 340 21.09 -11.44 -7.33
CA ASP A 340 21.48 -12.34 -6.24
C ASP A 340 22.44 -11.66 -5.24
N GLN A 341 23.29 -10.73 -5.71
CA GLN A 341 24.13 -9.90 -4.83
C GLN A 341 23.28 -8.97 -3.95
N TYR A 342 22.17 -8.42 -4.46
CA TYR A 342 21.24 -7.61 -3.67
C TYR A 342 20.40 -8.49 -2.72
N VAL A 343 19.88 -9.61 -3.21
CA VAL A 343 19.12 -10.58 -2.39
C VAL A 343 19.95 -11.07 -1.21
N SER A 344 21.22 -11.43 -1.45
CA SER A 344 22.16 -11.89 -0.41
C SER A 344 22.74 -10.75 0.44
N ARG A 345 22.35 -9.48 0.19
CA ARG A 345 22.84 -8.28 0.86
C ARG A 345 24.37 -8.05 0.76
N LYS A 346 25.00 -8.64 -0.23
CA LYS A 346 26.42 -8.35 -0.58
C LYS A 346 26.55 -6.95 -1.17
N LYS A 347 25.49 -6.47 -1.83
CA LYS A 347 25.36 -5.07 -2.29
C LYS A 347 24.22 -4.39 -1.54
N SER A 348 24.36 -3.08 -1.36
CA SER A 348 23.35 -2.21 -0.78
C SER A 348 22.88 -1.18 -1.80
N PHE A 349 21.62 -0.77 -1.68
CA PHE A 349 21.07 0.33 -2.45
C PHE A 349 20.24 1.20 -1.52
N LYS A 350 20.63 2.47 -1.35
CA LYS A 350 20.07 3.35 -0.32
C LYS A 350 19.64 4.66 -0.95
N TYR A 351 18.46 5.09 -0.57
CA TYR A 351 17.87 6.34 -1.02
C TYR A 351 17.99 7.41 0.05
N ASP A 352 18.16 8.64 -0.40
CA ASP A 352 18.02 9.85 0.38
C ASP A 352 16.79 10.63 -0.07
N LEU A 353 16.17 11.40 0.81
CA LEU A 353 15.07 12.27 0.44
C LEU A 353 15.57 13.65 0.00
N TYR A 354 15.07 14.11 -1.13
CA TYR A 354 15.32 15.43 -1.68
C TYR A 354 14.03 16.22 -1.82
N ILE A 355 14.13 17.53 -1.73
CA ILE A 355 13.04 18.46 -2.00
C ILE A 355 13.43 19.38 -3.16
N ILE A 356 12.51 19.59 -4.11
CA ILE A 356 12.71 20.38 -5.31
C ILE A 356 11.55 21.36 -5.51
N PRO A 357 11.79 22.62 -5.93
CA PRO A 357 10.70 23.50 -6.34
C PRO A 357 9.96 22.90 -7.54
N PHE A 358 8.62 22.97 -7.54
CA PHE A 358 7.83 22.61 -8.72
C PHE A 358 7.88 23.70 -9.80
N ASN A 359 7.73 24.96 -9.39
CA ASN A 359 7.89 26.13 -10.23
C ASN A 359 7.13 26.03 -11.58
N ASN A 360 5.85 25.61 -11.52
CA ASN A 360 4.98 25.37 -12.68
C ASN A 360 5.62 24.40 -13.71
N GLY A 361 6.30 23.34 -13.26
CA GLY A 361 6.97 22.36 -14.10
C GLY A 361 8.37 22.75 -14.57
N ASN A 362 8.88 23.94 -14.20
CA ASN A 362 10.24 24.36 -14.55
C ASN A 362 11.29 23.84 -13.57
N GLY A 363 10.86 23.21 -12.46
CA GLY A 363 11.77 22.61 -11.49
C GLY A 363 12.73 23.61 -10.84
N GLY A 364 13.94 23.16 -10.57
CA GLY A 364 15.00 23.97 -9.98
C GLY A 364 16.08 23.13 -9.30
N GLU A 365 16.82 23.73 -8.38
CA GLU A 365 17.85 23.04 -7.60
C GLU A 365 17.20 22.12 -6.54
N ALA A 366 17.46 20.84 -6.63
CA ALA A 366 17.06 19.87 -5.63
C ALA A 366 17.99 19.89 -4.42
N LYS A 367 17.42 19.94 -3.21
CA LYS A 367 18.16 19.98 -1.95
C LYS A 367 17.87 18.74 -1.11
N PRO A 368 18.90 18.17 -0.44
CA PRO A 368 18.69 17.05 0.47
C PRO A 368 17.84 17.51 1.67
N VAL A 369 16.88 16.67 2.07
CA VAL A 369 16.09 16.91 3.29
C VAL A 369 16.96 16.55 4.49
N ARG A 370 17.37 17.57 5.25
CA ARG A 370 18.19 17.38 6.44
C ARG A 370 17.45 16.51 7.48
N GLY A 371 18.10 15.41 7.89
CA GLY A 371 17.53 14.39 8.79
C GLY A 371 16.95 13.17 8.06
N ALA A 372 16.64 13.30 6.75
CA ALA A 372 16.19 12.20 5.89
C ALA A 372 17.16 11.94 4.72
N SER A 373 18.38 12.46 4.81
CA SER A 373 19.44 12.29 3.83
C SER A 373 20.80 12.21 4.51
N GLY A 374 21.76 11.49 3.89
CA GLY A 374 23.14 11.37 4.37
C GLY A 374 23.27 10.64 5.71
N ASN A 375 22.28 9.88 6.13
CA ASN A 375 22.24 9.17 7.42
C ASN A 375 22.68 7.70 7.34
N GLY A 376 23.14 7.25 6.15
CA GLY A 376 23.61 5.88 5.92
C GLY A 376 22.51 4.83 5.84
N LYS A 377 21.26 5.23 5.84
CA LYS A 377 20.06 4.38 5.69
C LYS A 377 19.39 4.63 4.35
N SER A 378 18.40 3.81 4.03
CA SER A 378 17.53 4.01 2.89
C SER A 378 16.27 4.74 3.36
N ASN A 379 15.97 5.92 2.80
CA ASN A 379 14.87 6.78 3.16
C ASN A 379 13.89 6.89 2.00
N TYR A 380 12.61 6.56 2.20
CA TYR A 380 11.62 6.45 1.14
C TYR A 380 10.18 6.66 1.64
N PHE A 381 9.21 6.72 0.74
CA PHE A 381 7.81 7.02 0.99
C PHE A 381 7.62 8.30 1.79
N PRO A 382 8.07 9.45 1.27
CA PRO A 382 7.79 10.73 1.91
C PRO A 382 6.30 11.03 1.90
N ALA A 383 5.76 11.53 3.02
CA ALA A 383 4.39 12.02 3.14
C ALA A 383 4.39 13.32 3.95
N VAL A 384 4.03 14.43 3.31
CA VAL A 384 3.94 15.73 3.95
C VAL A 384 2.58 15.87 4.61
N SER A 385 2.55 16.39 5.86
CA SER A 385 1.28 16.65 6.55
C SER A 385 0.47 17.74 5.83
N PRO A 386 -0.87 17.64 5.79
CA PRO A 386 -1.72 18.63 5.12
C PRO A 386 -1.55 20.07 5.61
N ASP A 387 -1.11 20.27 6.87
CA ASP A 387 -0.76 21.59 7.40
C ASP A 387 0.64 22.10 6.98
N GLY A 388 1.37 21.28 6.21
CA GLY A 388 2.68 21.63 5.67
C GLY A 388 3.83 21.68 6.68
N LYS A 389 3.63 21.20 7.92
CA LYS A 389 4.64 21.32 8.98
C LYS A 389 5.60 20.14 9.05
N TRP A 390 5.10 18.92 8.78
CA TRP A 390 5.79 17.67 9.05
C TRP A 390 5.97 16.83 7.81
N LEU A 391 7.10 16.15 7.74
CA LEU A 391 7.38 15.09 6.79
C LEU A 391 7.53 13.77 7.56
N VAL A 392 6.70 12.79 7.24
CA VAL A 392 6.88 11.40 7.69
C VAL A 392 7.41 10.58 6.53
N PHE A 393 8.33 9.67 6.81
CA PHE A 393 8.96 8.82 5.81
C PHE A 393 9.34 7.47 6.41
N CYS A 394 9.53 6.46 5.55
CA CYS A 394 10.09 5.18 5.93
C CYS A 394 11.61 5.21 5.87
N GLN A 395 12.25 4.52 6.81
CA GLN A 395 13.68 4.27 6.82
C GLN A 395 13.94 2.77 7.01
N ALA A 396 14.88 2.22 6.27
CA ALA A 396 15.36 0.84 6.38
C ALA A 396 16.88 0.77 6.20
N GLU A 397 17.49 -0.39 6.45
CA GLU A 397 18.91 -0.59 6.20
C GLU A 397 19.24 -0.50 4.70
N ASN A 398 18.34 -0.99 3.85
CA ASN A 398 18.53 -1.06 2.40
C ASN A 398 17.20 -0.97 1.66
N PHE A 399 17.26 -0.64 0.37
CA PHE A 399 16.17 -0.70 -0.62
C PHE A 399 14.97 0.17 -0.28
N MET A 400 13.82 -0.12 -0.86
CA MET A 400 12.52 0.41 -0.48
C MET A 400 11.46 -0.68 -0.65
N LEU A 401 10.25 -0.43 -0.20
CA LEU A 401 9.10 -1.31 -0.33
C LEU A 401 9.25 -2.65 0.44
N LEU A 402 8.25 -2.96 1.25
CA LEU A 402 8.13 -4.24 1.98
C LEU A 402 9.31 -4.63 2.89
N MET A 403 10.19 -3.69 3.23
CA MET A 403 11.36 -4.00 4.05
C MET A 403 10.96 -4.43 5.47
N PRO A 404 11.38 -5.62 5.93
CA PRO A 404 10.99 -6.14 7.25
C PRO A 404 11.44 -5.26 8.42
N ASP A 405 12.53 -4.53 8.24
CA ASP A 405 13.14 -3.62 9.21
C ASP A 405 12.69 -2.17 9.06
N SER A 406 11.74 -1.88 8.15
CA SER A 406 11.30 -0.51 7.94
C SER A 406 10.65 0.09 9.18
N ARG A 407 10.99 1.35 9.46
CA ARG A 407 10.46 2.19 10.53
C ARG A 407 10.02 3.52 9.95
N MET A 408 8.98 4.09 10.51
CA MET A 408 8.54 5.45 10.19
C MET A 408 9.28 6.45 11.05
N TYR A 409 9.73 7.52 10.42
CA TYR A 409 10.39 8.67 11.04
C TYR A 409 9.63 9.95 10.71
N ILE A 410 9.74 10.94 11.58
CA ILE A 410 9.16 12.27 11.40
C ILE A 410 10.25 13.33 11.50
N VAL A 411 10.16 14.35 10.65
CA VAL A 411 11.04 15.52 10.65
C VAL A 411 10.23 16.76 10.25
N PRO A 412 10.55 17.98 10.74
CA PRO A 412 9.95 19.20 10.19
C PRO A 412 10.22 19.32 8.69
N ILE A 413 9.27 19.85 7.91
CA ILE A 413 9.44 19.99 6.44
C ILE A 413 10.67 20.83 6.07
N GLY A 414 11.05 21.79 6.87
CA GLY A 414 12.31 22.56 6.72
C GLY A 414 13.59 21.79 7.07
N GLY A 415 13.47 20.51 7.42
CA GLY A 415 14.57 19.65 7.85
C GLY A 415 14.95 19.86 9.30
N GLY A 416 15.72 18.91 9.85
CA GLY A 416 16.15 18.92 11.25
C GLY A 416 16.63 17.54 11.69
N LYS A 417 16.55 17.26 12.99
CA LYS A 417 16.79 15.93 13.53
C LYS A 417 15.53 15.09 13.34
N ALA A 418 15.62 14.03 12.53
CA ALA A 418 14.53 13.07 12.41
C ALA A 418 14.38 12.26 13.69
N ARG A 419 13.15 11.96 14.04
CA ARG A 419 12.76 11.14 15.20
C ARG A 419 11.98 9.92 14.72
N GLU A 420 12.35 8.76 15.25
CA GLU A 420 11.58 7.53 15.05
C GLU A 420 10.22 7.65 15.73
N LEU A 421 9.15 7.25 15.05
CA LEU A 421 7.80 7.25 15.62
C LEU A 421 7.63 6.14 16.65
N ARG A 422 7.02 6.45 17.80
CA ARG A 422 6.61 5.48 18.82
C ARG A 422 5.53 4.52 18.32
N GLY A 423 4.82 4.92 17.26
CA GLY A 423 3.85 4.11 16.55
C GLY A 423 4.44 2.94 15.76
N ASN A 424 5.76 2.83 15.63
CA ASN A 424 6.38 1.69 14.98
C ASN A 424 6.17 0.39 15.75
N LEU A 425 5.75 -0.66 15.05
CA LEU A 425 5.68 -2.00 15.57
C LEU A 425 6.93 -2.82 15.21
N SER A 426 7.04 -4.03 15.71
CA SER A 426 8.26 -4.84 15.63
C SER A 426 8.77 -5.16 14.24
N ARG A 427 7.89 -5.18 13.23
CA ARG A 427 8.23 -5.54 11.83
C ARG A 427 7.51 -4.62 10.88
N MET A 428 8.12 -4.38 9.71
CA MET A 428 7.62 -3.62 8.57
C MET A 428 6.51 -2.61 8.93
N ASN A 429 6.85 -1.34 8.94
CA ASN A 429 5.92 -0.23 9.09
C ASN A 429 6.04 0.63 7.84
N SER A 430 4.97 0.73 7.04
CA SER A 430 5.04 1.38 5.73
C SER A 430 3.66 1.81 5.22
N TRP A 431 3.62 2.40 4.02
CA TRP A 431 2.40 2.86 3.34
C TRP A 431 1.55 3.75 4.23
N HIS A 432 2.19 4.73 4.83
CA HIS A 432 1.54 5.68 5.70
C HIS A 432 0.95 6.85 4.93
N ALA A 433 -0.18 7.34 5.41
CA ALA A 433 -0.86 8.52 4.88
C ALA A 433 -1.44 9.36 6.02
N TRP A 434 -1.43 10.68 5.84
CA TRP A 434 -1.98 11.63 6.79
C TRP A 434 -3.49 11.77 6.66
N SER A 435 -4.17 11.91 7.79
CA SER A 435 -5.56 12.38 7.80
C SER A 435 -5.65 13.84 7.36
N PRO A 436 -6.76 14.27 6.74
CA PRO A 436 -6.90 15.65 6.26
C PRO A 436 -6.70 16.75 7.32
N ASN A 437 -6.94 16.42 8.58
CA ASN A 437 -6.73 17.35 9.70
C ASN A 437 -5.31 17.35 10.28
N SER A 438 -4.36 16.63 9.67
CA SER A 438 -2.96 16.52 10.12
C SER A 438 -2.77 15.97 11.53
N ARG A 439 -3.73 15.22 12.07
CA ARG A 439 -3.68 14.68 13.44
C ARG A 439 -3.49 13.18 13.52
N TRP A 440 -3.71 12.47 12.43
CA TRP A 440 -3.61 11.02 12.40
C TRP A 440 -2.80 10.54 11.20
N ILE A 441 -2.09 9.45 11.40
CA ILE A 441 -1.47 8.66 10.34
C ILE A 441 -2.12 7.29 10.32
N VAL A 442 -2.61 6.88 9.15
CA VAL A 442 -2.94 5.48 8.87
C VAL A 442 -1.75 4.81 8.20
N TYR A 443 -1.44 3.58 8.56
CA TYR A 443 -0.34 2.84 7.98
C TYR A 443 -0.54 1.32 8.06
N ALA A 444 0.25 0.58 7.30
CA ALA A 444 0.28 -0.88 7.32
C ALA A 444 1.51 -1.40 8.08
N SER A 445 1.31 -2.44 8.90
CA SER A 445 2.41 -3.07 9.64
C SER A 445 2.24 -4.58 9.78
N LYS A 446 3.36 -5.31 9.78
CA LYS A 446 3.44 -6.74 10.10
C LYS A 446 3.76 -7.01 11.59
N GLY A 447 3.58 -6.03 12.46
CA GLY A 447 3.94 -6.13 13.87
C GLY A 447 3.12 -7.13 14.68
N MET A 448 1.90 -7.42 14.27
CA MET A 448 1.01 -8.36 14.97
C MET A 448 1.03 -9.77 14.38
N SER A 449 1.37 -9.91 13.08
CA SER A 449 1.37 -11.19 12.37
C SER A 449 2.30 -11.15 11.15
N LEU A 450 2.32 -12.20 10.34
CA LEU A 450 3.01 -12.21 9.04
C LEU A 450 2.27 -11.39 7.97
N TYR A 451 1.01 -11.07 8.22
CA TYR A 451 0.17 -10.27 7.33
C TYR A 451 0.25 -8.80 7.75
N THR A 452 0.09 -7.90 6.80
CA THR A 452 -0.05 -6.48 7.11
C THR A 452 -1.43 -6.20 7.66
N ASP A 453 -1.48 -5.59 8.83
CA ASP A 453 -2.67 -5.04 9.45
C ASP A 453 -2.65 -3.50 9.36
N MET A 454 -3.81 -2.86 9.44
CA MET A 454 -3.95 -1.40 9.43
C MET A 454 -3.92 -0.85 10.85
N PHE A 455 -3.13 0.19 11.04
CA PHE A 455 -3.01 0.90 12.31
C PHE A 455 -3.25 2.40 12.13
N LEU A 456 -3.64 3.04 13.23
CA LEU A 456 -3.74 4.48 13.37
C LEU A 456 -2.82 4.97 14.49
N ALA A 457 -2.02 5.99 14.21
CA ALA A 457 -1.23 6.71 15.21
C ALA A 457 -1.62 8.19 15.19
N HIS A 458 -1.88 8.76 16.38
CA HIS A 458 -2.09 10.19 16.54
C HIS A 458 -0.74 10.93 16.48
N ILE A 459 -0.74 12.10 15.89
CA ILE A 459 0.39 13.05 15.90
C ILE A 459 -0.15 14.41 16.33
N ASP A 460 0.43 14.97 17.36
CA ASP A 460 0.03 16.29 17.84
C ASP A 460 0.63 17.44 17.00
N GLU A 461 0.32 18.67 17.36
CA GLU A 461 0.80 19.87 16.67
C GLU A 461 2.32 20.07 16.75
N ASN A 462 2.98 19.45 17.72
CA ASN A 462 4.42 19.48 17.94
C ASN A 462 5.14 18.30 17.24
N GLY A 463 4.40 17.47 16.49
CA GLY A 463 4.92 16.28 15.82
C GLY A 463 5.14 15.10 16.76
N GLU A 464 4.67 15.16 18.02
CA GLU A 464 4.76 14.04 18.96
C GLU A 464 3.67 13.01 18.67
N ASP A 465 4.08 11.76 18.51
CA ASP A 465 3.16 10.67 18.21
C ASP A 465 2.77 9.85 19.45
N ALA A 466 1.59 9.26 19.39
CA ALA A 466 1.07 8.35 20.40
C ALA A 466 1.24 6.88 19.98
N ILE A 467 1.08 5.99 20.98
CA ILE A 467 1.03 4.54 20.72
C ILE A 467 -0.22 4.21 19.89
N PRO A 468 -0.07 3.40 18.82
CA PRO A 468 -1.11 3.22 17.83
C PRO A 468 -2.25 2.31 18.27
N VAL A 469 -3.35 2.38 17.55
CA VAL A 469 -4.49 1.47 17.64
C VAL A 469 -4.65 0.66 16.35
N LEU A 470 -5.07 -0.59 16.49
CA LEU A 470 -5.34 -1.53 15.40
C LEU A 470 -6.75 -1.32 14.86
N VAL A 471 -6.88 -1.18 13.55
CA VAL A 471 -8.18 -1.13 12.86
C VAL A 471 -8.70 -2.56 12.64
N GLU A 472 -9.20 -3.18 13.72
CA GLU A 472 -9.56 -4.61 13.74
C GLU A 472 -10.56 -5.00 12.65
N LYS A 473 -11.54 -4.13 12.34
CA LYS A 473 -12.59 -4.40 11.35
C LYS A 473 -12.07 -4.54 9.93
N ALA A 474 -10.89 -4.02 9.64
CA ALA A 474 -10.25 -4.18 8.34
C ALA A 474 -9.58 -5.55 8.17
N ARG A 475 -9.32 -6.28 9.27
CA ARG A 475 -8.63 -7.58 9.25
C ARG A 475 -9.50 -8.66 8.62
N VAL A 476 -8.88 -9.42 7.74
CA VAL A 476 -9.45 -10.65 7.18
C VAL A 476 -8.39 -11.74 7.24
N PRO A 477 -8.70 -12.95 7.71
CA PRO A 477 -7.75 -14.04 7.76
C PRO A 477 -7.09 -14.28 6.40
N TYR A 478 -5.76 -14.49 6.41
CA TYR A 478 -4.95 -14.81 5.23
C TYR A 478 -4.92 -13.73 4.14
N ARG A 479 -5.27 -12.50 4.47
CA ARG A 479 -5.20 -11.36 3.55
C ARG A 479 -4.37 -10.23 4.16
N VAL A 480 -3.66 -9.53 3.31
CA VAL A 480 -2.92 -8.34 3.68
C VAL A 480 -3.72 -7.08 3.35
N ILE A 481 -3.46 -6.05 4.11
CA ILE A 481 -3.92 -4.69 3.89
C ILE A 481 -2.74 -3.90 3.35
N ASN A 482 -2.87 -3.39 2.12
CA ASN A 482 -1.85 -2.61 1.47
C ASN A 482 -2.34 -1.22 1.16
N TYR A 483 -1.44 -0.26 1.26
CA TYR A 483 -1.62 1.10 0.80
C TYR A 483 -2.89 1.79 1.34
N PRO A 484 -3.09 1.84 2.67
CA PRO A 484 -4.20 2.60 3.23
C PRO A 484 -3.96 4.10 3.04
N GLU A 485 -4.95 4.81 2.50
CA GLU A 485 -4.88 6.25 2.25
C GLU A 485 -6.20 6.92 2.60
N PHE A 486 -6.14 8.07 3.26
CA PHE A 486 -7.33 8.84 3.58
C PHE A 486 -7.93 9.47 2.33
N VAL A 487 -9.25 9.38 2.22
CA VAL A 487 -10.03 10.12 1.22
C VAL A 487 -10.47 11.42 1.87
N ASN A 488 -10.07 12.57 1.32
CA ASN A 488 -10.47 13.86 1.87
C ASN A 488 -11.96 14.14 1.62
N ARG A 489 -12.81 13.37 2.27
CA ARG A 489 -14.27 13.45 2.29
C ARG A 489 -14.76 13.29 3.72
N LYS A 490 -15.98 13.78 3.99
CA LYS A 490 -16.59 13.67 5.32
C LYS A 490 -16.69 12.21 5.77
N ALA A 491 -16.54 11.97 7.06
CA ALA A 491 -16.83 10.69 7.66
C ALA A 491 -18.22 10.19 7.24
N GLY A 492 -18.33 8.89 6.94
CA GLY A 492 -19.55 8.29 6.41
C GLY A 492 -19.65 8.27 4.88
N TYR A 493 -18.80 9.02 4.16
CA TYR A 493 -18.78 8.98 2.70
C TYR A 493 -18.37 7.59 2.20
N THR A 494 -19.08 7.09 1.19
CA THR A 494 -18.78 5.83 0.52
C THR A 494 -18.91 6.01 -0.98
N PHE A 495 -18.20 5.20 -1.75
CA PHE A 495 -18.29 5.15 -3.20
C PHE A 495 -18.06 3.72 -3.70
N ASN A 496 -18.50 3.48 -4.93
CA ASN A 496 -18.19 2.27 -5.68
C ASN A 496 -17.14 2.59 -6.75
N MET A 497 -16.38 1.59 -7.15
CA MET A 497 -15.43 1.68 -8.26
C MET A 497 -15.85 0.65 -9.31
N LYS A 498 -15.90 1.03 -10.57
CA LYS A 498 -16.19 0.17 -11.70
C LYS A 498 -15.09 0.25 -12.72
N TYR A 499 -14.66 -0.90 -13.18
CA TYR A 499 -13.68 -1.03 -14.24
C TYR A 499 -14.39 -1.39 -15.55
N ASP A 500 -14.35 -0.48 -16.50
CA ASP A 500 -14.97 -0.64 -17.83
C ASP A 500 -13.96 -0.33 -18.93
N TYR A 501 -12.74 -0.85 -18.77
CA TYR A 501 -11.69 -0.78 -19.78
C TYR A 501 -11.36 -2.19 -20.24
N VAL A 502 -11.38 -2.42 -21.57
CA VAL A 502 -11.10 -3.74 -22.14
C VAL A 502 -9.60 -3.88 -22.35
N GLU A 503 -9.07 -4.97 -21.84
CA GLU A 503 -7.68 -5.36 -22.00
C GLU A 503 -7.56 -6.57 -22.94
N LEU A 504 -6.43 -6.69 -23.59
CA LEU A 504 -6.12 -7.85 -24.42
C LEU A 504 -6.28 -9.18 -23.63
N ALA A 505 -5.93 -9.16 -22.34
CA ALA A 505 -6.08 -10.30 -21.44
C ALA A 505 -7.54 -10.78 -21.30
N HIS A 506 -8.53 -9.88 -21.42
CA HIS A 506 -9.94 -10.25 -21.37
C HIS A 506 -10.35 -11.07 -22.59
N ILE A 507 -9.89 -10.65 -23.78
CA ILE A 507 -10.11 -11.37 -25.04
C ILE A 507 -9.42 -12.74 -24.97
N LYS A 508 -8.18 -12.76 -24.56
CA LYS A 508 -7.39 -13.99 -24.40
C LYS A 508 -8.10 -15.02 -23.50
N ARG A 509 -8.67 -14.57 -22.40
CA ARG A 509 -9.44 -15.42 -21.50
C ARG A 509 -10.70 -15.95 -22.16
N ALA A 510 -11.49 -15.10 -22.83
CA ALA A 510 -12.68 -15.51 -23.53
C ALA A 510 -12.38 -16.54 -24.64
N VAL A 511 -11.28 -16.34 -25.38
CA VAL A 511 -10.80 -17.31 -26.40
C VAL A 511 -10.40 -18.64 -25.76
N ALA A 512 -9.67 -18.62 -24.62
CA ALA A 512 -9.27 -19.81 -23.89
C ALA A 512 -10.48 -20.59 -23.34
N ASP A 513 -11.52 -19.87 -22.90
CA ASP A 513 -12.80 -20.44 -22.45
C ASP A 513 -13.71 -20.87 -23.62
N ARG A 514 -13.29 -20.66 -24.88
CA ARG A 514 -14.01 -20.91 -26.14
C ARG A 514 -15.32 -20.12 -26.25
N ASP A 515 -15.45 -19.02 -25.53
CA ASP A 515 -16.56 -18.07 -25.63
C ASP A 515 -16.24 -17.03 -26.72
N TYR A 516 -16.38 -17.45 -27.96
CA TYR A 516 -16.01 -16.63 -29.12
C TYR A 516 -16.96 -15.45 -29.37
N GLU A 517 -18.22 -15.55 -28.93
CA GLU A 517 -19.15 -14.40 -29.00
C GLU A 517 -18.68 -13.30 -28.08
N LYS A 518 -18.39 -13.64 -26.84
CA LYS A 518 -17.80 -12.72 -25.87
C LYS A 518 -16.46 -12.16 -26.32
N ALA A 519 -15.60 -13.00 -26.92
CA ALA A 519 -14.32 -12.56 -27.43
C ALA A 519 -14.47 -11.51 -28.55
N ARG A 520 -15.45 -11.69 -29.46
CA ARG A 520 -15.75 -10.71 -30.53
C ARG A 520 -16.31 -9.39 -29.99
N GLU A 521 -17.25 -9.46 -29.03
CA GLU A 521 -17.75 -8.25 -28.35
C GLU A 521 -16.58 -7.46 -27.72
N LEU A 522 -15.72 -8.15 -26.97
CA LEU A 522 -14.55 -7.54 -26.32
C LEU A 522 -13.56 -6.98 -27.34
N PHE A 523 -13.35 -7.66 -28.46
CA PHE A 523 -12.48 -7.17 -29.53
C PHE A 523 -13.01 -5.86 -30.14
N GLY A 524 -14.29 -5.78 -30.46
CA GLY A 524 -14.88 -4.53 -30.96
C GLY A 524 -14.72 -3.37 -29.97
N ARG A 525 -14.96 -3.63 -28.68
CA ARG A 525 -14.74 -2.63 -27.62
C ARG A 525 -13.25 -2.23 -27.49
N LEU A 526 -12.33 -3.18 -27.66
CA LEU A 526 -10.90 -2.90 -27.65
C LEU A 526 -10.50 -1.97 -28.82
N GLU A 527 -10.99 -2.22 -30.03
CA GLU A 527 -10.75 -1.35 -31.18
C GLU A 527 -11.30 0.07 -30.94
N ASP A 528 -12.52 0.19 -30.40
CA ASP A 528 -13.12 1.49 -30.07
C ASP A 528 -12.32 2.29 -29.03
N GLN A 529 -11.57 1.62 -28.16
CA GLN A 529 -10.69 2.26 -27.19
C GLN A 529 -9.39 2.79 -27.81
N ASN A 530 -9.08 2.35 -29.06
CA ASN A 530 -7.84 2.69 -29.77
C ASN A 530 -6.60 2.52 -28.86
N PRO A 531 -6.35 1.32 -28.33
CA PRO A 531 -5.28 1.08 -27.38
C PRO A 531 -3.91 1.21 -28.05
N PHE A 532 -2.91 1.43 -27.23
CA PHE A 532 -1.52 1.30 -27.68
C PHE A 532 -1.13 -0.18 -27.67
N PHE A 533 -0.61 -0.67 -28.78
CA PHE A 533 -0.10 -2.03 -28.92
C PHE A 533 1.39 -2.02 -29.19
N PHE A 534 2.08 -2.97 -28.59
CA PHE A 534 3.40 -3.40 -29.01
C PHE A 534 3.28 -4.45 -30.14
N SER A 535 4.38 -4.71 -30.84
CA SER A 535 4.41 -5.71 -31.92
C SER A 535 3.92 -7.09 -31.43
N GLU A 536 4.31 -7.48 -30.23
CA GLU A 536 3.90 -8.74 -29.61
C GLU A 536 2.40 -8.77 -29.29
N ASP A 537 1.82 -7.64 -28.92
CA ASP A 537 0.37 -7.52 -28.69
C ASP A 537 -0.39 -7.71 -29.99
N CYS A 538 0.10 -7.10 -31.08
CA CYS A 538 -0.47 -7.27 -32.42
C CYS A 538 -0.37 -8.73 -32.88
N THR A 539 0.77 -9.39 -32.66
CA THR A 539 0.96 -10.80 -33.00
C THR A 539 -0.01 -11.69 -32.23
N GLU A 540 -0.10 -11.51 -30.91
CA GLU A 540 -1.00 -12.29 -30.06
C GLU A 540 -2.48 -12.05 -30.41
N LEU A 541 -2.84 -10.81 -30.74
CA LEU A 541 -4.19 -10.46 -31.16
C LEU A 541 -4.52 -11.10 -32.53
N SER A 542 -3.58 -11.06 -33.46
CA SER A 542 -3.72 -11.75 -34.76
C SER A 542 -4.02 -13.24 -34.58
N ASP A 543 -3.28 -13.94 -33.72
CA ASP A 543 -3.48 -15.38 -33.48
C ASP A 543 -4.85 -15.65 -32.84
N MET A 544 -5.29 -14.81 -31.91
CA MET A 544 -6.62 -14.92 -31.30
C MET A 544 -7.73 -14.68 -32.33
N LEU A 545 -7.61 -13.65 -33.16
CA LEU A 545 -8.57 -13.32 -34.23
C LEU A 545 -8.69 -14.46 -35.24
N LYS A 546 -7.55 -15.07 -35.62
CA LYS A 546 -7.53 -16.27 -36.45
C LYS A 546 -8.29 -17.41 -35.83
N THR A 547 -8.09 -17.64 -34.52
CA THR A 547 -8.81 -18.69 -33.77
C THR A 547 -10.32 -18.43 -33.71
N MET A 548 -10.74 -17.16 -33.68
CA MET A 548 -12.15 -16.76 -33.73
C MET A 548 -12.76 -16.78 -35.13
N GLY A 549 -11.98 -17.11 -36.19
CA GLY A 549 -12.43 -17.12 -37.57
C GLY A 549 -12.54 -15.72 -38.21
N LEU A 550 -11.86 -14.71 -37.64
CA LEU A 550 -11.82 -13.34 -38.14
C LEU A 550 -10.51 -13.13 -38.97
N ALA A 551 -10.48 -13.71 -40.17
CA ALA A 551 -9.27 -13.77 -40.98
C ALA A 551 -8.77 -12.38 -41.46
N SER A 552 -9.68 -11.50 -41.85
CA SER A 552 -9.33 -10.14 -42.32
C SER A 552 -8.70 -9.30 -41.21
N GLU A 553 -9.30 -9.34 -40.04
CA GLU A 553 -8.80 -8.65 -38.83
C GLU A 553 -7.47 -9.24 -38.36
N SER A 554 -7.33 -10.56 -38.44
CA SER A 554 -6.07 -11.27 -38.14
C SER A 554 -4.94 -10.78 -39.05
N GLU A 555 -5.16 -10.69 -40.39
CA GLU A 555 -4.17 -10.18 -41.34
C GLU A 555 -3.79 -8.71 -41.06
N LYS A 556 -4.78 -7.86 -40.74
CA LYS A 556 -4.55 -6.46 -40.34
C LYS A 556 -3.57 -6.37 -39.17
N TYR A 557 -3.81 -7.14 -38.10
CA TYR A 557 -2.93 -7.10 -36.92
C TYR A 557 -1.59 -7.80 -37.17
N ALA A 558 -1.53 -8.84 -38.00
CA ALA A 558 -0.26 -9.44 -38.42
C ALA A 558 0.61 -8.44 -39.20
N GLU A 559 0.00 -7.59 -40.05
CA GLU A 559 0.73 -6.53 -40.76
C GLU A 559 1.14 -5.40 -39.80
N MET A 560 0.25 -4.98 -38.88
CA MET A 560 0.59 -4.01 -37.85
C MET A 560 1.78 -4.46 -37.03
N ALA A 561 1.88 -5.75 -36.67
CA ALA A 561 3.00 -6.29 -35.89
C ALA A 561 4.37 -6.05 -36.55
N LYS A 562 4.44 -5.99 -37.90
CA LYS A 562 5.68 -5.73 -38.65
C LYS A 562 6.13 -4.27 -38.60
N HIS A 563 5.18 -3.35 -38.39
CA HIS A 563 5.41 -1.91 -38.42
C HIS A 563 5.26 -1.25 -37.03
N THR A 564 4.80 -2.02 -36.05
CA THR A 564 4.66 -1.56 -34.69
C THR A 564 5.93 -1.85 -33.90
N ILE A 565 6.26 -0.97 -33.00
CA ILE A 565 7.48 -1.06 -32.20
C ILE A 565 7.42 -2.34 -31.35
N ASN A 566 8.47 -3.15 -31.45
CA ASN A 566 8.67 -4.29 -30.56
C ASN A 566 8.86 -3.76 -29.13
N SER A 567 8.27 -4.41 -28.14
CA SER A 567 8.46 -4.04 -26.73
C SER A 567 9.94 -4.07 -26.29
N ASN A 568 10.79 -4.71 -27.09
CA ASN A 568 12.24 -4.76 -26.92
C ASN A 568 13.02 -3.78 -27.82
N VAL A 569 12.37 -3.05 -28.73
CA VAL A 569 13.04 -2.18 -29.71
C VAL A 569 12.30 -0.85 -29.80
N PHE A 570 12.53 0.02 -28.83
CA PHE A 570 12.24 1.44 -28.97
C PHE A 570 13.46 2.23 -29.48
N ASP A 571 14.35 1.59 -30.23
CA ASP A 571 15.52 2.23 -30.80
C ASP A 571 15.73 1.91 -32.26
N GLN A 572 15.43 2.85 -33.06
CA GLN A 572 16.20 3.28 -34.23
C GLN A 572 15.47 4.48 -34.83
N GLU A 573 15.64 5.65 -34.23
CA GLU A 573 15.65 6.93 -34.95
C GLU A 573 16.24 8.02 -34.05
#